data_590138005243c092b08d249e79101173
#
_entry.id   590138005243c092b08d249e79101173
#
_cell.length_a   1.000
_cell.length_b   1.000
_cell.length_c   1.000
_cell.angle_alpha   90.00
_cell.angle_beta   90.00
_cell.angle_gamma   90.00
#
_symmetry.space_group_name_H-M   'P 1'
#
loop_
_entity.id
_entity.type
_entity.pdbx_description
1 polymer ?
#
loop_
_entity_poly.entity_id
_entity_poly.type
_entity_poly.pdbx_seq_one_letter_code
_entity_poly.pdbx_strand_id
1 'polypeptide(L)'
;MTHRILILAALLALALPAAAQATSGAAYLASRQTSSGGFAEPGGSASVTLTEWAVMGLRAAGKDPAHMHRSGGYGAGFFLGSRASHWRTSFALERGILAAVAMGKDPRDFAGHDLVGKLRGLIHSNGRIGNFANSTYRGALALKAAGSRIPRRTITYIARRQSSGGGFPYTPSSAPDSNDTAAAVLALRAGGVSCSGAVLTHAFDYLHSLQRSDHGYALGPSNGSDSQSTSWVIQARIRCGLPNTRALAYLAARKRSDGSYNYAKDNHTTPAWVTSQVLPAVNGKAYPIH
;
A
#
# COMPACT_ATOMS: atom_id res chain seq x y z
N MET A 1 29.47 46.16 61.47
CA MET A 1 29.25 44.74 61.40
C MET A 1 27.98 44.53 60.63
N THR A 2 28.07 44.28 59.35
CA THR A 2 26.91 44.09 58.42
C THR A 2 26.83 42.67 58.05
N HIS A 3 25.74 41.94 58.52
CA HIS A 3 25.44 40.54 58.19
C HIS A 3 24.80 40.51 56.83
N ARG A 4 25.45 39.86 55.87
CA ARG A 4 24.84 39.47 54.56
C ARG A 4 24.19 38.10 54.71
N ILE A 5 22.86 38.07 54.56
CA ILE A 5 22.07 36.86 54.49
C ILE A 5 22.13 36.36 53.03
N LEU A 6 22.74 35.19 52.78
CA LEU A 6 22.71 34.49 51.52
C LEU A 6 21.41 33.68 51.47
N ILE A 7 20.47 34.01 50.57
CA ILE A 7 19.30 33.21 50.27
C ILE A 7 19.71 32.23 49.16
N LEU A 8 19.78 30.93 49.52
CA LEU A 8 19.97 29.82 48.56
C LEU A 8 18.61 29.49 47.93
N ALA A 9 18.38 29.89 46.69
CA ALA A 9 17.19 29.46 45.93
C ALA A 9 17.45 28.07 45.37
N ALA A 10 16.81 27.02 45.94
CA ALA A 10 16.81 25.69 45.40
C ALA A 10 15.86 25.64 44.19
N LEU A 11 16.38 25.55 42.97
CA LEU A 11 15.63 25.27 41.76
C LEU A 11 15.23 23.80 41.76
N LEU A 12 13.97 23.53 42.08
CA LEU A 12 13.35 22.21 41.86
C LEU A 12 13.08 22.05 40.34
N ALA A 13 13.95 21.32 39.65
CA ALA A 13 13.71 20.88 38.27
C ALA A 13 12.60 19.82 38.27
N LEU A 14 11.37 20.22 37.95
CA LEU A 14 10.28 19.31 37.64
C LEU A 14 10.63 18.55 36.35
N ALA A 15 11.10 17.34 36.50
CA ALA A 15 11.24 16.42 35.37
C ALA A 15 9.82 16.08 34.85
N LEU A 16 9.40 16.74 33.76
CA LEU A 16 8.22 16.34 33.01
C LEU A 16 8.45 14.91 32.51
N PRO A 17 7.48 13.99 32.70
CA PRO A 17 7.61 12.66 32.14
C PRO A 17 7.72 12.78 30.61
N ALA A 18 8.79 12.20 30.03
CA ALA A 18 8.93 12.11 28.58
C ALA A 18 7.67 11.44 28.04
N ALA A 19 6.85 12.20 27.31
CA ALA A 19 5.70 11.63 26.62
C ALA A 19 6.21 10.50 25.75
N ALA A 20 5.76 9.27 26.03
CA ALA A 20 6.13 8.09 25.24
C ALA A 20 5.76 8.39 23.78
N GLN A 21 6.76 8.57 22.93
CA GLN A 21 6.52 8.82 21.51
C GLN A 21 5.77 7.63 20.94
N ALA A 22 4.57 7.91 20.41
CA ALA A 22 3.75 6.85 19.79
C ALA A 22 4.57 6.14 18.72
N THR A 23 4.61 4.81 18.80
CA THR A 23 5.34 3.96 17.84
C THR A 23 4.93 4.29 16.41
N SER A 24 5.89 4.33 15.48
CA SER A 24 5.57 4.58 14.07
C SER A 24 4.95 3.33 13.43
N GLY A 25 4.11 3.52 12.40
CA GLY A 25 3.53 2.39 11.65
C GLY A 25 4.62 1.50 11.02
N ALA A 26 5.74 2.09 10.62
CA ALA A 26 6.89 1.33 10.12
C ALA A 26 7.56 0.50 11.23
N ALA A 27 7.71 1.03 12.44
CA ALA A 27 8.26 0.28 13.57
C ALA A 27 7.31 -0.86 14.00
N TYR A 28 6.00 -0.58 14.06
CA TYR A 28 5.00 -1.63 14.29
C TYR A 28 5.14 -2.74 13.25
N LEU A 29 5.13 -2.40 11.95
CA LEU A 29 5.21 -3.40 10.89
C LEU A 29 6.52 -4.18 10.94
N ALA A 30 7.65 -3.52 11.22
CA ALA A 30 8.94 -4.17 11.41
C ALA A 30 8.90 -5.22 12.54
N SER A 31 8.21 -4.92 13.65
CA SER A 31 8.05 -5.87 14.78
C SER A 31 7.24 -7.12 14.41
N ARG A 32 6.51 -7.10 13.30
CA ARG A 32 5.71 -8.23 12.81
C ARG A 32 6.51 -9.22 11.94
N GLN A 33 7.78 -8.93 11.64
CA GLN A 33 8.64 -9.87 10.94
C GLN A 33 8.98 -11.07 11.86
N THR A 34 8.90 -12.27 11.31
CA THR A 34 9.19 -13.52 11.99
C THR A 34 10.64 -13.95 11.75
N SER A 35 11.14 -14.96 12.46
CA SER A 35 12.46 -15.54 12.22
C SER A 35 12.61 -16.18 10.84
N SER A 36 11.50 -16.60 10.20
CA SER A 36 11.51 -17.10 8.82
C SER A 36 11.72 -15.98 7.78
N GLY A 37 11.71 -14.71 8.18
CA GLY A 37 11.81 -13.53 7.31
C GLY A 37 10.48 -13.00 6.78
N GLY A 38 9.41 -13.79 6.86
CA GLY A 38 8.07 -13.34 6.49
C GLY A 38 7.40 -12.51 7.57
N PHE A 39 6.30 -11.85 7.22
CA PHE A 39 5.50 -11.02 8.13
C PHE A 39 4.21 -11.73 8.51
N ALA A 40 3.79 -11.53 9.77
CA ALA A 40 2.62 -12.18 10.36
C ALA A 40 1.71 -11.19 11.08
N GLU A 41 0.41 -11.48 11.11
CA GLU A 41 -0.51 -10.84 12.04
C GLU A 41 -0.17 -11.23 13.48
N PRO A 42 -0.61 -10.45 14.49
CA PRO A 42 -0.46 -10.85 15.90
C PRO A 42 -1.00 -12.25 16.14
N GLY A 43 -0.19 -13.13 16.73
CA GLY A 43 -0.53 -14.52 17.00
C GLY A 43 -0.60 -15.45 15.79
N GLY A 44 -0.36 -14.93 14.57
CA GLY A 44 -0.42 -15.69 13.33
C GLY A 44 0.94 -16.16 12.81
N SER A 45 0.91 -16.95 11.74
CA SER A 45 2.09 -17.40 11.00
C SER A 45 2.41 -16.45 9.85
N ALA A 46 3.69 -16.47 9.41
CA ALA A 46 4.13 -15.67 8.27
C ALA A 46 3.36 -16.02 6.98
N SER A 47 2.87 -14.99 6.29
CA SER A 47 2.10 -15.10 5.05
C SER A 47 2.87 -14.46 3.89
N VAL A 48 2.85 -15.12 2.72
CA VAL A 48 3.44 -14.57 1.49
C VAL A 48 2.80 -13.23 1.16
N THR A 49 1.47 -13.18 1.10
CA THR A 49 0.74 -11.97 0.72
C THR A 49 0.95 -10.82 1.70
N LEU A 50 0.93 -11.10 3.01
CA LEU A 50 1.24 -10.05 3.99
C LEU A 50 2.70 -9.59 3.89
N THR A 51 3.64 -10.51 3.63
CA THR A 51 5.05 -10.15 3.44
C THR A 51 5.25 -9.25 2.22
N GLU A 52 4.58 -9.54 1.10
CA GLU A 52 4.60 -8.70 -0.10
C GLU A 52 4.11 -7.28 0.20
N TRP A 53 2.97 -7.14 0.90
CA TRP A 53 2.45 -5.82 1.30
C TRP A 53 3.35 -5.13 2.32
N ALA A 54 3.89 -5.87 3.30
CA ALA A 54 4.75 -5.32 4.34
C ALA A 54 6.03 -4.70 3.76
N VAL A 55 6.71 -5.38 2.84
CA VAL A 55 7.92 -4.82 2.24
C VAL A 55 7.63 -3.57 1.41
N MET A 56 6.50 -3.54 0.68
CA MET A 56 6.08 -2.34 -0.05
C MET A 56 5.73 -1.18 0.90
N GLY A 57 5.01 -1.45 1.99
CA GLY A 57 4.68 -0.44 3.00
C GLY A 57 5.92 0.11 3.72
N LEU A 58 6.85 -0.76 4.11
CA LEU A 58 8.12 -0.37 4.73
C LEU A 58 8.97 0.48 3.78
N ARG A 59 9.07 0.10 2.51
CA ARG A 59 9.79 0.88 1.50
C ARG A 59 9.17 2.28 1.34
N ALA A 60 7.85 2.35 1.27
CA ALA A 60 7.13 3.63 1.21
C ALA A 60 7.41 4.53 2.42
N ALA A 61 7.64 3.94 3.59
CA ALA A 61 8.01 4.63 4.83
C ALA A 61 9.53 4.92 4.94
N GLY A 62 10.29 4.78 3.85
CA GLY A 62 11.72 5.06 3.81
C GLY A 62 12.60 4.02 4.52
N LYS A 63 12.08 2.82 4.79
CA LYS A 63 12.88 1.72 5.31
C LYS A 63 13.47 0.89 4.18
N ASP A 64 14.54 0.17 4.47
CA ASP A 64 15.12 -0.79 3.55
C ASP A 64 14.72 -2.22 3.93
N PRO A 65 13.62 -2.75 3.35
CA PRO A 65 13.12 -4.07 3.71
C PRO A 65 14.02 -5.22 3.25
N ALA A 66 14.99 -4.98 2.36
CA ALA A 66 15.92 -5.99 1.91
C ALA A 66 16.91 -6.41 3.01
N HIS A 67 17.27 -5.46 3.88
CA HIS A 67 18.24 -5.67 4.97
C HIS A 67 17.58 -5.85 6.34
N MET A 68 16.25 -5.85 6.39
CA MET A 68 15.53 -6.08 7.65
C MET A 68 15.41 -7.57 7.94
N HIS A 69 15.81 -7.96 9.15
CA HIS A 69 15.64 -9.30 9.68
C HIS A 69 15.62 -9.26 11.21
N ARG A 70 15.03 -10.27 11.84
CA ARG A 70 15.18 -10.47 13.29
C ARG A 70 16.56 -11.05 13.58
N SER A 71 17.07 -10.81 14.79
CA SER A 71 18.35 -11.39 15.22
C SER A 71 18.34 -12.93 15.02
N GLY A 72 19.32 -13.46 14.31
CA GLY A 72 19.42 -14.88 13.96
C GLY A 72 18.39 -15.39 12.94
N GLY A 73 17.55 -14.50 12.37
CA GLY A 73 16.51 -14.86 11.40
C GLY A 73 16.84 -14.51 9.95
N TYR A 74 15.96 -14.93 9.05
CA TYR A 74 16.04 -14.63 7.64
C TYR A 74 15.39 -13.28 7.30
N GLY A 75 15.73 -12.70 6.14
CA GLY A 75 15.08 -11.52 5.59
C GLY A 75 13.89 -11.86 4.70
N ALA A 76 13.06 -10.84 4.39
CA ALA A 76 11.88 -10.99 3.53
C ALA A 76 12.23 -11.52 2.13
N GLY A 77 13.39 -11.14 1.60
CA GLY A 77 13.87 -11.63 0.30
C GLY A 77 14.08 -13.15 0.27
N PHE A 78 14.62 -13.74 1.34
CA PHE A 78 14.74 -15.19 1.48
C PHE A 78 13.38 -15.87 1.59
N PHE A 79 12.50 -15.34 2.44
CA PHE A 79 11.15 -15.87 2.63
C PHE A 79 10.32 -15.88 1.33
N LEU A 80 10.35 -14.80 0.57
CA LEU A 80 9.63 -14.70 -0.70
C LEU A 80 10.33 -15.51 -1.80
N GLY A 81 11.67 -15.45 -1.86
CA GLY A 81 12.47 -16.14 -2.88
C GLY A 81 12.28 -17.66 -2.85
N SER A 82 12.26 -18.28 -1.65
CA SER A 82 12.01 -19.72 -1.51
C SER A 82 10.64 -20.19 -2.01
N ARG A 83 9.73 -19.27 -2.34
CA ARG A 83 8.36 -19.53 -2.81
C ARG A 83 8.12 -19.08 -4.24
N ALA A 84 9.03 -18.31 -4.82
CA ALA A 84 8.90 -17.70 -6.15
C ALA A 84 8.75 -18.75 -7.27
N SER A 85 9.30 -19.95 -7.09
CA SER A 85 9.12 -21.07 -8.02
C SER A 85 7.67 -21.49 -8.22
N HIS A 86 6.79 -21.27 -7.23
CA HIS A 86 5.38 -21.64 -7.26
C HIS A 86 4.46 -20.55 -7.79
N TRP A 87 4.96 -19.34 -8.02
CA TRP A 87 4.14 -18.24 -8.50
C TRP A 87 3.77 -18.42 -9.97
N ARG A 88 2.48 -18.71 -10.21
CA ARG A 88 1.90 -18.96 -11.53
C ARG A 88 0.72 -18.06 -11.85
N THR A 89 0.04 -17.55 -10.82
CA THR A 89 -1.13 -16.68 -11.01
C THR A 89 -0.71 -15.23 -11.21
N SER A 90 -1.52 -14.45 -11.94
CA SER A 90 -1.30 -13.01 -12.08
C SER A 90 -1.19 -12.32 -10.73
N PHE A 91 -2.01 -12.69 -9.74
CA PHE A 91 -1.98 -12.12 -8.39
C PHE A 91 -0.66 -12.36 -7.63
N ALA A 92 -0.08 -13.56 -7.75
CA ALA A 92 1.21 -13.85 -7.13
C ALA A 92 2.35 -13.13 -7.85
N LEU A 93 2.32 -13.11 -9.18
CA LEU A 93 3.37 -12.48 -9.98
C LEU A 93 3.37 -10.96 -9.85
N GLU A 94 2.20 -10.29 -9.89
CA GLU A 94 2.12 -8.83 -9.77
C GLU A 94 2.63 -8.34 -8.41
N ARG A 95 2.20 -8.99 -7.30
CA ARG A 95 2.69 -8.63 -5.96
C ARG A 95 4.15 -8.99 -5.76
N GLY A 96 4.58 -10.16 -6.23
CA GLY A 96 5.97 -10.59 -6.16
C GLY A 96 6.91 -9.63 -6.89
N ILE A 97 6.53 -9.14 -8.09
CA ILE A 97 7.30 -8.13 -8.83
C ILE A 97 7.37 -6.82 -8.04
N LEU A 98 6.23 -6.32 -7.55
CA LEU A 98 6.17 -5.08 -6.78
C LEU A 98 7.00 -5.19 -5.49
N ALA A 99 6.95 -6.33 -4.80
CA ALA A 99 7.73 -6.59 -3.60
C ALA A 99 9.24 -6.72 -3.90
N ALA A 100 9.62 -7.40 -4.99
CA ALA A 100 11.02 -7.49 -5.42
C ALA A 100 11.61 -6.11 -5.69
N VAL A 101 10.90 -5.27 -6.45
CA VAL A 101 11.30 -3.89 -6.73
C VAL A 101 11.39 -3.05 -5.45
N ALA A 102 10.43 -3.18 -4.53
CA ALA A 102 10.47 -2.48 -3.24
C ALA A 102 11.67 -2.88 -2.37
N MET A 103 12.19 -4.09 -2.54
CA MET A 103 13.43 -4.57 -1.93
C MET A 103 14.69 -4.23 -2.73
N GLY A 104 14.60 -3.49 -3.84
CA GLY A 104 15.74 -3.20 -4.71
C GLY A 104 16.28 -4.43 -5.44
N LYS A 105 15.48 -5.49 -5.60
CA LYS A 105 15.83 -6.72 -6.32
C LYS A 105 15.34 -6.67 -7.76
N ASP A 106 16.08 -7.29 -8.68
CA ASP A 106 15.60 -7.43 -10.06
C ASP A 106 14.49 -8.48 -10.15
N PRO A 107 13.27 -8.11 -10.56
CA PRO A 107 12.18 -9.07 -10.72
C PRO A 107 12.33 -9.97 -11.95
N ARG A 108 13.36 -9.72 -12.82
CA ARG A 108 13.71 -10.62 -13.94
C ARG A 108 14.60 -11.76 -13.52
N ASP A 109 15.24 -11.63 -12.35
CA ASP A 109 16.05 -12.67 -11.72
C ASP A 109 15.79 -12.72 -10.21
N PHE A 110 14.54 -12.85 -9.83
CA PHE A 110 14.17 -12.96 -8.42
C PHE A 110 14.27 -14.41 -7.95
N ALA A 111 15.32 -14.73 -7.20
CA ALA A 111 15.64 -16.08 -6.76
C ALA A 111 15.73 -17.10 -7.95
N GLY A 112 16.36 -16.68 -9.05
CA GLY A 112 16.52 -17.51 -10.26
C GLY A 112 15.25 -17.58 -11.13
N HIS A 113 14.28 -16.68 -10.94
CA HIS A 113 13.02 -16.69 -11.69
C HIS A 113 12.72 -15.35 -12.36
N ASP A 114 12.47 -15.35 -13.68
CA ASP A 114 11.95 -14.21 -14.41
C ASP A 114 10.43 -14.05 -14.16
N LEU A 115 10.10 -13.28 -13.12
CA LEU A 115 8.70 -12.97 -12.78
C LEU A 115 8.04 -12.08 -13.83
N VAL A 116 8.82 -11.20 -14.47
CA VAL A 116 8.33 -10.28 -15.50
C VAL A 116 7.94 -11.03 -16.76
N GLY A 117 8.80 -11.94 -17.21
CA GLY A 117 8.51 -12.83 -18.34
C GLY A 117 7.27 -13.68 -18.10
N LYS A 118 7.17 -14.29 -16.90
CA LYS A 118 5.96 -15.06 -16.51
C LYS A 118 4.71 -14.19 -16.54
N LEU A 119 4.72 -12.96 -15.97
CA LEU A 119 3.57 -12.06 -16.00
C LEU A 119 3.20 -11.63 -17.42
N ARG A 120 4.20 -11.36 -18.28
CA ARG A 120 3.98 -11.02 -19.69
C ARG A 120 3.32 -12.17 -20.45
N GLY A 121 3.66 -13.42 -20.14
CA GLY A 121 3.02 -14.61 -20.70
C GLY A 121 1.53 -14.74 -20.36
N LEU A 122 1.04 -14.03 -19.33
CA LEU A 122 -0.37 -13.98 -18.95
C LEU A 122 -1.16 -12.86 -19.63
N ILE A 123 -0.56 -12.09 -20.54
CA ILE A 123 -1.23 -11.00 -21.26
C ILE A 123 -1.98 -11.57 -22.45
N HIS A 124 -3.29 -11.54 -22.41
CA HIS A 124 -4.18 -11.97 -23.49
C HIS A 124 -4.10 -11.03 -24.71
N SER A 125 -4.61 -11.50 -25.86
CA SER A 125 -4.64 -10.72 -27.11
C SER A 125 -5.40 -9.40 -26.97
N ASN A 126 -6.45 -9.34 -26.15
CA ASN A 126 -7.23 -8.14 -25.84
C ASN A 126 -6.57 -7.20 -24.81
N GLY A 127 -5.41 -7.56 -24.27
CA GLY A 127 -4.66 -6.76 -23.29
C GLY A 127 -4.94 -7.08 -21.84
N ARG A 128 -5.91 -7.97 -21.50
CA ARG A 128 -6.15 -8.41 -20.13
C ARG A 128 -4.94 -9.18 -19.60
N ILE A 129 -4.58 -8.97 -18.32
CA ILE A 129 -3.55 -9.75 -17.63
C ILE A 129 -4.21 -10.72 -16.67
N GLY A 130 -4.00 -12.03 -16.89
CA GLY A 130 -4.67 -13.06 -16.09
C GLY A 130 -6.18 -13.11 -16.32
N ASN A 131 -6.95 -13.43 -15.29
CA ASN A 131 -8.38 -13.73 -15.41
C ASN A 131 -9.31 -12.59 -14.97
N PHE A 132 -8.82 -11.60 -14.24
CA PHE A 132 -9.64 -10.54 -13.63
C PHE A 132 -9.26 -9.15 -14.16
N ALA A 133 -10.19 -8.20 -14.08
CA ALA A 133 -9.88 -6.80 -14.37
C ALA A 133 -8.87 -6.25 -13.34
N ASN A 134 -9.09 -6.56 -12.05
CA ASN A 134 -8.18 -6.19 -10.96
C ASN A 134 -6.73 -6.64 -11.20
N SER A 135 -6.51 -7.91 -11.62
CA SER A 135 -5.16 -8.37 -11.94
C SER A 135 -4.53 -7.64 -13.14
N THR A 136 -5.34 -7.08 -14.03
CA THR A 136 -4.84 -6.24 -15.12
C THR A 136 -4.36 -4.88 -14.60
N TYR A 137 -5.09 -4.26 -13.66
CA TYR A 137 -4.68 -2.98 -13.05
C TYR A 137 -3.35 -3.13 -12.33
N ARG A 138 -3.24 -4.11 -11.44
CA ARG A 138 -2.02 -4.36 -10.66
C ARG A 138 -0.89 -4.91 -11.50
N GLY A 139 -1.17 -5.77 -12.48
CA GLY A 139 -0.16 -6.26 -13.42
C GLY A 139 0.46 -5.15 -14.26
N ALA A 140 -0.32 -4.13 -14.67
CA ALA A 140 0.20 -2.95 -15.33
C ALA A 140 1.16 -2.16 -14.41
N LEU A 141 0.83 -2.01 -13.11
CA LEU A 141 1.71 -1.40 -12.12
C LEU A 141 3.00 -2.21 -11.91
N ALA A 142 2.89 -3.54 -11.87
CA ALA A 142 4.04 -4.44 -11.75
C ALA A 142 4.99 -4.32 -12.96
N LEU A 143 4.44 -4.29 -14.18
CA LEU A 143 5.25 -4.04 -15.39
C LEU A 143 5.95 -2.68 -15.31
N LYS A 144 5.24 -1.63 -14.89
CA LYS A 144 5.84 -0.29 -14.73
C LYS A 144 6.95 -0.28 -13.69
N ALA A 145 6.72 -0.92 -12.53
CA ALA A 145 7.72 -1.06 -11.48
C ALA A 145 9.02 -1.71 -11.98
N ALA A 146 8.88 -2.77 -12.77
CA ALA A 146 10.00 -3.48 -13.37
C ALA A 146 10.67 -2.73 -14.54
N GLY A 147 10.32 -1.47 -14.81
CA GLY A 147 10.81 -0.73 -15.97
C GLY A 147 10.37 -1.34 -17.31
N SER A 148 9.38 -2.23 -17.30
CA SER A 148 8.86 -2.86 -18.51
C SER A 148 7.75 -2.02 -19.13
N ARG A 149 7.72 -1.94 -20.47
CA ARG A 149 6.65 -1.22 -21.18
C ARG A 149 5.31 -1.91 -20.92
N ILE A 150 4.30 -1.14 -20.51
CA ILE A 150 2.90 -1.59 -20.47
C ILE A 150 2.38 -1.61 -21.92
N PRO A 151 1.85 -2.74 -22.43
CA PRO A 151 1.31 -2.78 -23.79
C PRO A 151 0.14 -1.81 -23.95
N ARG A 152 0.07 -1.08 -25.08
CA ARG A 152 -1.02 -0.13 -25.35
C ARG A 152 -2.40 -0.80 -25.25
N ARG A 153 -2.52 -2.05 -25.74
CA ARG A 153 -3.76 -2.82 -25.63
C ARG A 153 -4.19 -3.06 -24.16
N THR A 154 -3.23 -3.16 -23.22
CA THR A 154 -3.55 -3.31 -21.79
C THR A 154 -4.15 -2.02 -21.22
N ILE A 155 -3.61 -0.86 -21.57
CA ILE A 155 -4.18 0.43 -21.18
C ILE A 155 -5.58 0.61 -21.79
N THR A 156 -5.76 0.26 -23.06
CA THR A 156 -7.08 0.28 -23.72
C THR A 156 -8.06 -0.67 -23.04
N TYR A 157 -7.62 -1.88 -22.67
CA TYR A 157 -8.45 -2.83 -21.92
C TYR A 157 -8.91 -2.22 -20.59
N ILE A 158 -7.98 -1.64 -19.81
CA ILE A 158 -8.31 -1.01 -18.52
C ILE A 158 -9.37 0.08 -18.74
N ALA A 159 -9.11 1.03 -19.64
CA ALA A 159 -10.04 2.14 -19.90
C ALA A 159 -11.46 1.68 -20.25
N ARG A 160 -11.57 0.59 -21.04
CA ARG A 160 -12.86 -0.01 -21.42
C ARG A 160 -13.58 -0.75 -20.29
N ARG A 161 -12.97 -0.94 -19.13
CA ARG A 161 -13.61 -1.54 -17.94
C ARG A 161 -14.33 -0.52 -17.07
N GLN A 162 -14.20 0.77 -17.39
CA GLN A 162 -14.94 1.80 -16.68
C GLN A 162 -16.44 1.60 -16.84
N SER A 163 -17.17 1.58 -15.72
CA SER A 163 -18.62 1.55 -15.71
C SER A 163 -19.21 2.91 -16.11
N SER A 164 -20.49 2.96 -16.43
CA SER A 164 -21.21 4.23 -16.72
C SER A 164 -21.15 5.22 -15.55
N GLY A 165 -21.05 4.74 -14.31
CA GLY A 165 -20.85 5.55 -13.12
C GLY A 165 -19.41 5.96 -12.84
N GLY A 166 -18.45 5.66 -13.72
CA GLY A 166 -17.05 6.07 -13.59
C GLY A 166 -16.14 5.11 -12.82
N GLY A 167 -16.69 4.18 -12.05
CA GLY A 167 -15.93 3.23 -11.27
C GLY A 167 -15.38 2.06 -12.08
N PHE A 168 -14.42 1.32 -11.51
CA PHE A 168 -13.80 0.14 -12.11
C PHE A 168 -14.06 -1.11 -11.26
N PRO A 169 -14.46 -2.23 -11.87
CA PRO A 169 -14.85 -3.44 -11.17
C PRO A 169 -13.67 -4.40 -10.95
N TYR A 170 -13.81 -5.29 -9.95
CA TYR A 170 -12.88 -6.41 -9.73
C TYR A 170 -12.91 -7.43 -10.89
N THR A 171 -14.11 -7.86 -11.29
CA THR A 171 -14.34 -8.68 -12.48
C THR A 171 -15.15 -7.88 -13.50
N PRO A 172 -15.21 -8.31 -14.79
CA PRO A 172 -16.05 -7.62 -15.79
C PRO A 172 -17.53 -7.50 -15.42
N SER A 173 -18.03 -8.36 -14.52
CA SER A 173 -19.44 -8.43 -14.12
C SER A 173 -19.72 -7.98 -12.67
N SER A 174 -18.68 -7.68 -11.87
CA SER A 174 -18.90 -7.18 -10.51
C SER A 174 -19.22 -5.70 -10.50
N ALA A 175 -19.87 -5.23 -9.42
CA ALA A 175 -20.00 -3.81 -9.16
C ALA A 175 -18.61 -3.17 -8.98
N PRO A 176 -18.42 -1.92 -9.39
CA PRO A 176 -17.20 -1.18 -9.10
C PRO A 176 -17.02 -0.93 -7.60
N ASP A 177 -15.76 -0.81 -7.19
CA ASP A 177 -15.39 -0.43 -5.83
C ASP A 177 -14.26 0.60 -5.81
N SER A 178 -13.98 1.19 -4.65
CA SER A 178 -12.97 2.24 -4.51
C SER A 178 -11.55 1.72 -4.69
N ASN A 179 -11.26 0.49 -4.24
CA ASN A 179 -9.91 -0.09 -4.31
C ASN A 179 -9.52 -0.41 -5.75
N ASP A 180 -10.44 -1.02 -6.50
CA ASP A 180 -10.22 -1.35 -7.90
C ASP A 180 -10.23 -0.10 -8.79
N THR A 181 -11.09 0.88 -8.48
CA THR A 181 -11.08 2.16 -9.17
C THR A 181 -9.75 2.90 -8.94
N ALA A 182 -9.27 2.96 -7.69
CA ALA A 182 -7.98 3.57 -7.40
C ALA A 182 -6.80 2.83 -8.07
N ALA A 183 -6.81 1.49 -8.07
CA ALA A 183 -5.80 0.70 -8.77
C ALA A 183 -5.82 0.92 -10.29
N ALA A 184 -7.01 1.05 -10.89
CA ALA A 184 -7.17 1.37 -12.32
C ALA A 184 -6.64 2.78 -12.63
N VAL A 185 -6.95 3.79 -11.79
CA VAL A 185 -6.38 5.15 -11.92
C VAL A 185 -4.86 5.12 -11.91
N LEU A 186 -4.26 4.42 -10.92
CA LEU A 186 -2.81 4.27 -10.83
C LEU A 186 -2.21 3.61 -12.09
N ALA A 187 -2.84 2.55 -12.60
CA ALA A 187 -2.41 1.84 -13.80
C ALA A 187 -2.52 2.70 -15.07
N LEU A 188 -3.63 3.41 -15.24
CA LEU A 188 -3.84 4.33 -16.35
C LEU A 188 -2.82 5.48 -16.33
N ARG A 189 -2.53 6.05 -15.16
CA ARG A 189 -1.47 7.04 -14.99
C ARG A 189 -0.08 6.49 -15.30
N ALA A 190 0.23 5.26 -14.86
CA ALA A 190 1.47 4.58 -15.21
C ALA A 190 1.60 4.35 -16.73
N GLY A 191 0.48 4.19 -17.42
CA GLY A 191 0.37 4.08 -18.88
C GLY A 191 0.34 5.41 -19.63
N GLY A 192 0.42 6.56 -18.94
CA GLY A 192 0.49 7.90 -19.56
C GLY A 192 -0.87 8.59 -19.79
N VAL A 193 -1.98 8.04 -19.27
CA VAL A 193 -3.31 8.68 -19.41
C VAL A 193 -3.33 9.97 -18.58
N SER A 194 -3.81 11.08 -19.15
CA SER A 194 -3.88 12.39 -18.47
C SER A 194 -4.86 12.39 -17.30
N CYS A 195 -4.50 13.06 -16.20
CA CYS A 195 -5.40 13.26 -15.05
C CYS A 195 -6.62 14.11 -15.39
N SER A 196 -6.54 14.99 -16.40
CA SER A 196 -7.64 15.80 -16.92
C SER A 196 -8.45 15.10 -18.02
N GLY A 197 -8.09 13.87 -18.38
CA GLY A 197 -8.84 13.08 -19.38
C GLY A 197 -10.15 12.53 -18.79
N ALA A 198 -11.20 12.45 -19.60
CA ALA A 198 -12.55 12.05 -19.17
C ALA A 198 -12.57 10.77 -18.32
N VAL A 199 -11.79 9.74 -18.70
CA VAL A 199 -11.72 8.48 -17.94
C VAL A 199 -11.29 8.70 -16.50
N LEU A 200 -10.25 9.53 -16.24
CA LEU A 200 -9.79 9.76 -14.87
C LEU A 200 -10.69 10.76 -14.13
N THR A 201 -11.26 11.74 -14.82
CA THR A 201 -12.25 12.64 -14.20
C THR A 201 -13.43 11.84 -13.66
N HIS A 202 -14.07 11.01 -14.50
CA HIS A 202 -15.19 10.16 -14.07
C HIS A 202 -14.80 9.18 -12.98
N ALA A 203 -13.55 8.64 -12.98
CA ALA A 203 -13.08 7.79 -11.90
C ALA A 203 -12.99 8.55 -10.57
N PHE A 204 -12.53 9.80 -10.58
CA PHE A 204 -12.49 10.62 -9.37
C PHE A 204 -13.89 11.07 -8.91
N ASP A 205 -14.83 11.29 -9.80
CA ASP A 205 -16.24 11.56 -9.45
C ASP A 205 -16.84 10.35 -8.74
N TYR A 206 -16.60 9.13 -9.26
CA TYR A 206 -17.02 7.90 -8.58
C TYR A 206 -16.35 7.74 -7.21
N LEU A 207 -15.04 7.94 -7.11
CA LEU A 207 -14.36 7.88 -5.81
C LEU A 207 -14.91 8.92 -4.83
N HIS A 208 -15.19 10.14 -5.30
CA HIS A 208 -15.78 11.19 -4.47
C HIS A 208 -17.16 10.79 -3.91
N SER A 209 -17.99 10.11 -4.70
CA SER A 209 -19.31 9.62 -4.23
C SER A 209 -19.21 8.60 -3.09
N LEU A 210 -18.05 7.95 -2.92
CA LEU A 210 -17.79 6.99 -1.84
C LEU A 210 -17.15 7.61 -0.60
N GLN A 211 -16.88 8.93 -0.60
CA GLN A 211 -16.37 9.63 0.57
C GLN A 211 -17.47 9.81 1.59
N ARG A 212 -17.20 9.48 2.86
CA ARG A 212 -18.14 9.60 3.98
C ARG A 212 -17.96 10.92 4.74
N SER A 213 -18.87 11.23 5.62
CA SER A 213 -18.85 12.46 6.42
C SER A 213 -17.63 12.58 7.35
N ASP A 214 -17.01 11.45 7.74
CA ASP A 214 -15.75 11.40 8.46
C ASP A 214 -14.50 11.58 7.58
N HIS A 215 -14.72 11.89 6.29
CA HIS A 215 -13.71 12.11 5.25
C HIS A 215 -12.91 10.87 4.84
N GLY A 216 -13.18 9.69 5.40
CA GLY A 216 -12.70 8.42 4.88
C GLY A 216 -13.46 7.99 3.62
N TYR A 217 -12.94 7.01 2.94
CA TYR A 217 -13.57 6.41 1.78
C TYR A 217 -14.07 5.01 2.10
N ALA A 218 -15.26 4.69 1.61
CA ALA A 218 -15.86 3.37 1.71
C ALA A 218 -15.45 2.49 0.53
N LEU A 219 -15.45 1.17 0.72
CA LEU A 219 -15.23 0.22 -0.38
C LEU A 219 -16.31 0.36 -1.47
N GLY A 220 -17.56 0.43 -1.07
CA GLY A 220 -18.71 0.59 -1.96
C GLY A 220 -19.84 1.39 -1.32
N PRO A 221 -20.95 1.63 -2.05
CA PRO A 221 -22.03 2.53 -1.60
C PRO A 221 -22.66 2.16 -0.25
N SER A 222 -22.79 0.88 0.05
CA SER A 222 -23.40 0.38 1.30
C SER A 222 -22.41 0.21 2.46
N ASN A 223 -21.11 0.46 2.25
CA ASN A 223 -20.07 0.29 3.28
C ASN A 223 -19.84 1.59 4.06
N GLY A 224 -19.33 1.46 5.27
CA GLY A 224 -18.68 2.54 6.00
C GLY A 224 -17.27 2.83 5.46
N SER A 225 -16.67 3.93 5.91
CA SER A 225 -15.29 4.26 5.59
C SER A 225 -14.32 3.27 6.26
N ASP A 226 -13.24 2.93 5.54
CA ASP A 226 -12.17 2.08 6.06
C ASP A 226 -10.79 2.60 5.65
N SER A 227 -9.76 2.18 6.40
CA SER A 227 -8.39 2.67 6.21
C SER A 227 -7.75 2.16 4.92
N GLN A 228 -8.11 0.95 4.48
CA GLN A 228 -7.58 0.37 3.25
C GLN A 228 -8.13 1.12 2.03
N SER A 229 -9.44 1.27 1.94
CA SER A 229 -10.09 2.01 0.85
C SER A 229 -9.62 3.47 0.82
N THR A 230 -9.57 4.12 1.97
CA THR A 230 -9.07 5.50 2.08
C THR A 230 -7.63 5.61 1.59
N SER A 231 -6.77 4.67 1.95
CA SER A 231 -5.36 4.66 1.53
C SER A 231 -5.20 4.47 0.01
N TRP A 232 -5.97 3.57 -0.61
CA TRP A 232 -5.93 3.37 -2.06
C TRP A 232 -6.37 4.63 -2.81
N VAL A 233 -7.44 5.28 -2.35
CA VAL A 233 -7.93 6.53 -2.95
C VAL A 233 -6.91 7.66 -2.80
N ILE A 234 -6.29 7.82 -1.62
CA ILE A 234 -5.22 8.81 -1.42
C ILE A 234 -4.08 8.58 -2.42
N GLN A 235 -3.65 7.35 -2.64
CA GLN A 235 -2.59 7.05 -3.58
C GLN A 235 -2.96 7.41 -5.02
N ALA A 236 -4.19 7.13 -5.46
CA ALA A 236 -4.68 7.56 -6.77
C ALA A 236 -4.66 9.10 -6.91
N ARG A 237 -5.09 9.82 -5.87
CA ARG A 237 -5.09 11.27 -5.81
C ARG A 237 -3.67 11.86 -5.82
N ILE A 238 -2.71 11.24 -5.11
CA ILE A 238 -1.29 11.62 -5.14
C ILE A 238 -0.75 11.58 -6.59
N ARG A 239 -1.08 10.55 -7.36
CA ARG A 239 -0.61 10.42 -8.75
C ARG A 239 -1.17 11.50 -9.69
N CYS A 240 -2.20 12.20 -9.27
CA CYS A 240 -2.78 13.33 -10.00
C CYS A 240 -2.59 14.69 -9.31
N GLY A 241 -1.76 14.77 -8.27
CA GLY A 241 -1.47 16.03 -7.56
C GLY A 241 -2.67 16.60 -6.82
N LEU A 242 -3.67 15.79 -6.49
CA LEU A 242 -4.88 16.22 -5.80
C LEU A 242 -4.68 16.27 -4.28
N PRO A 243 -5.26 17.25 -3.56
CA PRO A 243 -5.10 17.40 -2.12
C PRO A 243 -5.75 16.25 -1.34
N ASN A 244 -5.13 15.85 -0.20
CA ASN A 244 -5.57 14.71 0.59
C ASN A 244 -5.75 15.01 2.09
N THR A 245 -5.71 16.28 2.50
CA THR A 245 -5.65 16.69 3.92
C THR A 245 -6.72 16.02 4.79
N ARG A 246 -7.98 16.05 4.36
CA ARG A 246 -9.10 15.47 5.13
C ARG A 246 -9.03 13.94 5.22
N ALA A 247 -8.69 13.27 4.13
CA ALA A 247 -8.54 11.82 4.11
C ALA A 247 -7.32 11.35 4.91
N LEU A 248 -6.23 12.12 4.93
CA LEU A 248 -5.08 11.87 5.79
C LEU A 248 -5.44 12.06 7.28
N ALA A 249 -6.27 13.05 7.63
CA ALA A 249 -6.77 13.22 9.00
C ALA A 249 -7.63 12.02 9.42
N TYR A 250 -8.44 11.46 8.53
CA TYR A 250 -9.15 10.20 8.78
C TYR A 250 -8.17 9.07 9.15
N LEU A 251 -7.12 8.85 8.36
CA LEU A 251 -6.10 7.82 8.65
C LEU A 251 -5.38 8.09 9.97
N ALA A 252 -5.03 9.35 10.25
CA ALA A 252 -4.40 9.73 11.53
C ALA A 252 -5.27 9.35 12.74
N ALA A 253 -6.60 9.52 12.65
CA ALA A 253 -7.54 9.13 13.68
C ALA A 253 -7.72 7.60 13.82
N ARG A 254 -7.20 6.80 12.90
CA ARG A 254 -7.19 5.32 12.94
C ARG A 254 -5.88 4.75 13.46
N LYS A 255 -4.86 5.60 13.67
CA LYS A 255 -3.57 5.17 14.22
C LYS A 255 -3.68 4.89 15.70
N ARG A 256 -3.11 3.75 16.14
CA ARG A 256 -3.06 3.31 17.53
C ARG A 256 -1.73 3.72 18.20
N SER A 257 -1.69 3.61 19.53
CA SER A 257 -0.48 3.90 20.32
C SER A 257 0.69 2.96 20.00
N ASP A 258 0.40 1.70 19.61
CA ASP A 258 1.40 0.73 19.18
C ASP A 258 1.93 0.99 17.75
N GLY A 259 1.39 2.00 17.06
CA GLY A 259 1.75 2.38 15.69
C GLY A 259 0.94 1.70 14.61
N SER A 260 0.15 0.68 14.91
CA SER A 260 -0.73 0.04 13.94
C SER A 260 -1.89 0.95 13.53
N TYR A 261 -2.59 0.56 12.47
CA TYR A 261 -3.81 1.22 12.01
C TYR A 261 -5.01 0.28 12.13
N ASN A 262 -6.12 0.80 12.64
CA ASN A 262 -7.41 0.10 12.60
C ASN A 262 -7.93 0.02 11.17
N TYR A 263 -8.65 -1.05 10.85
CA TYR A 263 -9.37 -1.15 9.58
C TYR A 263 -10.48 -0.09 9.49
N ALA A 264 -11.32 0.01 10.51
CA ALA A 264 -12.35 1.03 10.67
C ALA A 264 -12.38 1.55 12.13
N LYS A 265 -13.30 2.46 12.45
CA LYS A 265 -13.36 3.11 13.77
C LYS A 265 -13.29 2.11 14.94
N ASP A 266 -14.07 1.04 14.86
CA ASP A 266 -14.17 0.04 15.93
C ASP A 266 -13.75 -1.38 15.46
N ASN A 267 -12.97 -1.44 14.37
CA ASN A 267 -12.49 -2.69 13.81
C ASN A 267 -10.96 -2.73 13.81
N HIS A 268 -10.40 -3.65 14.61
CA HIS A 268 -8.97 -3.84 14.82
C HIS A 268 -8.42 -5.11 14.15
N THR A 269 -9.17 -5.72 13.25
CA THR A 269 -8.75 -6.95 12.58
C THR A 269 -7.58 -6.68 11.64
N THR A 270 -6.72 -7.68 11.49
CA THR A 270 -5.58 -7.68 10.57
C THR A 270 -4.72 -6.40 10.60
N PRO A 271 -4.23 -5.96 11.79
CA PRO A 271 -3.55 -4.67 11.91
C PRO A 271 -2.24 -4.59 11.12
N ALA A 272 -1.51 -5.70 10.92
CA ALA A 272 -0.30 -5.69 10.09
C ALA A 272 -0.63 -5.51 8.60
N TRP A 273 -1.69 -6.18 8.13
CA TRP A 273 -2.20 -6.01 6.78
C TRP A 273 -2.65 -4.57 6.51
N VAL A 274 -3.50 -4.03 7.38
CA VAL A 274 -4.01 -2.65 7.26
C VAL A 274 -2.85 -1.65 7.28
N THR A 275 -1.94 -1.77 8.26
CA THR A 275 -0.80 -0.87 8.40
C THR A 275 0.08 -0.90 7.15
N SER A 276 0.33 -2.08 6.57
CA SER A 276 1.15 -2.21 5.37
C SER A 276 0.58 -1.45 4.17
N GLN A 277 -0.74 -1.40 4.04
CA GLN A 277 -1.42 -0.71 2.94
C GLN A 277 -1.64 0.79 3.22
N VAL A 278 -1.68 1.20 4.48
CA VAL A 278 -1.79 2.61 4.88
C VAL A 278 -0.46 3.36 4.71
N LEU A 279 0.67 2.70 4.97
CA LEU A 279 1.98 3.34 4.95
C LEU A 279 2.30 4.10 3.65
N PRO A 280 2.00 3.63 2.43
CA PRO A 280 2.22 4.43 1.22
C PRO A 280 1.50 5.78 1.28
N ALA A 281 0.21 5.78 1.61
CA ALA A 281 -0.62 6.99 1.61
C ALA A 281 -0.13 8.04 2.61
N VAL A 282 0.14 7.63 3.87
CA VAL A 282 0.58 8.55 4.94
C VAL A 282 2.01 9.06 4.76
N ASN A 283 2.81 8.42 3.91
CA ASN A 283 4.14 8.86 3.52
C ASN A 283 4.17 9.58 2.15
N GLY A 284 3.01 9.97 1.62
CA GLY A 284 2.92 10.70 0.35
C GLY A 284 3.39 9.89 -0.86
N LYS A 285 3.35 8.55 -0.77
CA LYS A 285 3.77 7.63 -1.84
C LYS A 285 2.56 6.97 -2.48
N ALA A 286 2.74 6.51 -3.71
CA ALA A 286 1.72 5.76 -4.45
C ALA A 286 2.39 4.71 -5.34
N TYR A 287 1.72 3.57 -5.54
CA TYR A 287 2.23 2.50 -6.39
C TYR A 287 2.51 2.97 -7.83
N PRO A 288 3.55 2.40 -8.46
CA PRO A 288 4.53 1.49 -7.89
C PRO A 288 5.51 2.21 -6.93
N ILE A 289 5.97 1.49 -5.90
CA ILE A 289 6.94 1.97 -4.91
C ILE A 289 8.34 1.47 -5.30
N HIS A 290 9.33 2.38 -5.31
CA HIS A 290 10.74 2.12 -5.62
C HIS A 290 11.65 2.42 -4.45
#